data_bdc6d556541b642f7098bf19d8b1a511
#
_entry.id   bdc6d556541b642f7098bf19d8b1a511
#
_cell.length_a   1.000
_cell.length_b   1.000
_cell.length_c   1.000
_cell.angle_alpha   90.00
_cell.angle_beta   90.00
_cell.angle_gamma   90.00
#
_symmetry.space_group_name_H-M   'P 1'
#
loop_
_entity.id
_entity.type
_entity.pdbx_description
1 polymer ?
#
loop_
_entity_poly.entity_id
_entity_poly.type
_entity_poly.pdbx_seq_one_letter_code
_entity_poly.pdbx_strand_id
1 'polypeptide(L)'
;MSNLEQTLIVVKPDGFKKGLVGKIISRFEEKGFQIVNLRSFQFDRDTAHKFYDAHKDKHFFNELVSFICSGKTVGCILEGNNAISTIRLMVGNTKSTEAQPGTIRGDFGL
;
A
#
# COMPACT_ATOMS: atom_id res chain seq x y z
N MET A 1 26.73 7.27 2.65
CA MET A 1 26.03 7.22 3.92
C MET A 1 24.67 6.58 3.76
N SER A 2 24.32 5.74 4.70
CA SER A 2 23.00 5.12 4.69
C SER A 2 21.96 6.10 5.20
N ASN A 3 20.79 6.11 4.57
CA ASN A 3 19.61 6.83 5.03
C ASN A 3 18.53 5.82 5.36
N LEU A 4 18.70 5.16 6.51
CA LEU A 4 17.80 4.09 6.94
C LEU A 4 16.43 4.66 7.27
N GLU A 5 15.41 4.17 6.59
CA GLU A 5 14.04 4.63 6.74
C GLU A 5 13.08 3.47 6.88
N GLN A 6 11.96 3.71 7.54
CA GLN A 6 10.83 2.80 7.57
C GLN A 6 9.64 3.45 6.87
N THR A 7 8.86 2.63 6.20
CA THR A 7 7.61 3.09 5.57
C THR A 7 6.57 2.00 5.66
N LEU A 8 5.30 2.42 5.68
CA LEU A 8 4.16 1.52 5.69
C LEU A 8 3.64 1.36 4.26
N ILE A 9 3.46 0.11 3.84
CA ILE A 9 2.66 -0.18 2.65
C ILE A 9 1.39 -0.91 3.08
N VAL A 10 0.33 -0.72 2.32
CA VAL A 10 -0.97 -1.31 2.60
C VAL A 10 -1.48 -1.98 1.33
N VAL A 11 -1.69 -3.30 1.40
CA VAL A 11 -2.38 -4.04 0.34
C VAL A 11 -3.87 -3.99 0.68
N LYS A 12 -4.61 -3.22 -0.08
CA LYS A 12 -6.04 -2.96 0.14
C LYS A 12 -6.89 -4.17 -0.22
N PRO A 13 -8.20 -4.14 0.09
CA PRO A 13 -9.07 -5.31 -0.12
C PRO A 13 -9.07 -5.86 -1.54
N ASP A 14 -8.93 -5.02 -2.57
CA ASP A 14 -8.86 -5.49 -3.96
C ASP A 14 -7.64 -6.37 -4.23
N GLY A 15 -6.46 -5.94 -3.77
CA GLY A 15 -5.23 -6.72 -3.90
C GLY A 15 -5.26 -7.99 -3.06
N PHE A 16 -5.81 -7.91 -1.86
CA PHE A 16 -5.98 -9.09 -1.00
C PHE A 16 -6.90 -10.11 -1.67
N LYS A 17 -8.03 -9.66 -2.17
CA LYS A 17 -9.03 -10.53 -2.80
C LYS A 17 -8.52 -11.19 -4.07
N LYS A 18 -7.67 -10.50 -4.83
CA LYS A 18 -7.03 -11.05 -6.03
C LYS A 18 -5.87 -12.00 -5.71
N GLY A 19 -5.51 -12.17 -4.45
CA GLY A 19 -4.41 -13.04 -4.05
C GLY A 19 -3.03 -12.51 -4.39
N LEU A 20 -2.86 -11.19 -4.38
CA LEU A 20 -1.62 -10.52 -4.80
C LEU A 20 -0.68 -10.16 -3.65
N VAL A 21 -1.07 -10.41 -2.40
CA VAL A 21 -0.28 -10.00 -1.22
C VAL A 21 1.16 -10.53 -1.31
N GLY A 22 1.32 -11.83 -1.55
CA GLY A 22 2.65 -12.43 -1.61
C GLY A 22 3.50 -11.88 -2.75
N LYS A 23 2.89 -11.68 -3.92
CA LYS A 23 3.59 -11.12 -5.09
C LYS A 23 4.06 -9.70 -4.85
N ILE A 24 3.23 -8.88 -4.21
CA ILE A 24 3.57 -7.49 -3.91
C ILE A 24 4.71 -7.43 -2.90
N ILE A 25 4.61 -8.18 -1.81
CA ILE A 25 5.63 -8.19 -0.75
C ILE A 25 6.95 -8.75 -1.28
N SER A 26 6.92 -9.78 -2.13
CA SER A 26 8.12 -10.33 -2.75
C SER A 26 8.94 -9.27 -3.49
N ARG A 27 8.28 -8.35 -4.17
CA ARG A 27 8.99 -7.29 -4.90
C ARG A 27 9.83 -6.41 -3.97
N PHE A 28 9.30 -6.10 -2.79
CA PHE A 28 10.04 -5.29 -1.82
C PHE A 28 11.20 -6.07 -1.20
N GLU A 29 11.00 -7.34 -0.89
CA GLU A 29 12.07 -8.19 -0.37
C GLU A 29 13.18 -8.41 -1.40
N GLU A 30 12.82 -8.66 -2.66
CA GLU A 30 13.78 -8.82 -3.75
C GLU A 30 14.61 -7.54 -3.96
N LYS A 31 14.02 -6.39 -3.73
CA LYS A 31 14.73 -5.11 -3.81
C LYS A 31 15.71 -4.91 -2.66
N GLY A 32 15.58 -5.67 -1.58
CA GLY A 32 16.47 -5.61 -0.43
C GLY A 32 15.87 -4.98 0.83
N PHE A 33 14.58 -4.66 0.82
CA PHE A 33 13.91 -4.14 2.00
C PHE A 33 13.56 -5.25 2.98
N GLN A 34 13.67 -4.96 4.27
CA GLN A 34 13.33 -5.93 5.32
C GLN A 34 11.92 -5.67 5.84
N ILE A 35 11.20 -6.76 6.10
CA ILE A 35 9.87 -6.70 6.72
C ILE A 35 10.08 -6.54 8.22
N VAL A 36 9.67 -5.40 8.77
CA VAL A 36 9.73 -5.13 10.21
C VAL A 36 8.45 -5.61 10.89
N ASN A 37 7.31 -5.44 10.23
CA ASN A 37 6.02 -5.88 10.74
C ASN A 37 5.11 -6.23 9.57
N LEU A 38 4.29 -7.25 9.76
CA LEU A 38 3.35 -7.72 8.74
C LEU A 38 2.08 -8.17 9.45
N ARG A 39 0.94 -7.58 9.10
CA ARG A 39 -0.32 -7.87 9.74
C ARG A 39 -1.47 -7.87 8.76
N SER A 40 -2.35 -8.86 8.89
CA SER A 40 -3.63 -8.89 8.20
C SER A 40 -4.73 -8.43 9.15
N PHE A 41 -5.60 -7.54 8.67
CA PHE A 41 -6.68 -6.98 9.48
C PHE A 41 -7.76 -6.42 8.57
N GLN A 42 -8.90 -6.08 9.16
CA GLN A 42 -9.97 -5.38 8.46
C GLN A 42 -10.21 -4.04 9.15
N PHE A 43 -10.22 -2.97 8.35
CA PHE A 43 -10.53 -1.65 8.89
C PHE A 43 -11.96 -1.58 9.40
N ASP A 44 -12.16 -1.02 10.59
CA ASP A 44 -13.46 -0.51 10.99
C ASP A 44 -13.60 0.93 10.48
N ARG A 45 -14.84 1.47 10.55
CA ARG A 45 -15.09 2.80 9.99
C ARG A 45 -14.32 3.90 10.71
N ASP A 46 -14.18 3.83 12.01
CA ASP A 46 -13.46 4.84 12.79
C ASP A 46 -11.99 4.88 12.40
N THR A 47 -11.36 3.73 12.31
CA THR A 47 -9.96 3.64 11.90
C THR A 47 -9.77 4.07 10.44
N ALA A 48 -10.70 3.71 9.56
CA ALA A 48 -10.67 4.10 8.16
C ALA A 48 -10.81 5.62 8.00
N HIS A 49 -11.67 6.26 8.78
CA HIS A 49 -11.81 7.72 8.79
C HIS A 49 -10.50 8.39 9.17
N LYS A 50 -9.80 7.87 10.17
CA LYS A 50 -8.50 8.38 10.59
C LYS A 50 -7.43 8.16 9.51
N PHE A 51 -7.45 6.99 8.89
CA PHE A 51 -6.50 6.64 7.84
C PHE A 51 -6.58 7.59 6.64
N TYR A 52 -7.80 7.99 6.26
CA TYR A 52 -8.05 8.90 5.15
C TYR A 52 -8.35 10.34 5.58
N ASP A 53 -7.99 10.74 6.79
CA ASP A 53 -8.31 12.07 7.33
C ASP A 53 -7.87 13.22 6.41
N ALA A 54 -6.74 13.07 5.73
CA ALA A 54 -6.25 14.07 4.78
C ALA A 54 -7.20 14.29 3.60
N HIS A 55 -8.13 13.37 3.35
CA HIS A 55 -9.10 13.43 2.26
C HIS A 55 -10.52 13.72 2.73
N LYS A 56 -10.73 14.05 4.00
CA LYS A 56 -12.05 14.17 4.62
C LYS A 56 -12.99 15.17 3.92
N ASP A 57 -12.45 16.20 3.29
CA ASP A 57 -13.22 17.22 2.60
C ASP A 57 -13.44 16.94 1.11
N LYS A 58 -12.92 15.81 0.61
CA LYS A 58 -13.07 15.43 -0.79
C LYS A 58 -14.37 14.67 -1.01
N HIS A 59 -14.99 14.87 -2.18
CA HIS A 59 -16.27 14.26 -2.51
C HIS A 59 -16.22 12.72 -2.51
N PHE A 60 -15.06 12.13 -2.74
CA PHE A 60 -14.88 10.68 -2.77
C PHE A 60 -14.52 10.06 -1.41
N PHE A 61 -14.51 10.85 -0.34
CA PHE A 61 -14.08 10.35 0.99
C PHE A 61 -14.88 9.15 1.47
N ASN A 62 -16.21 9.22 1.38
CA ASN A 62 -17.06 8.12 1.83
C ASN A 62 -16.85 6.84 1.01
N GLU A 63 -16.58 6.98 -0.29
CA GLU A 63 -16.28 5.84 -1.15
C GLU A 63 -14.96 5.18 -0.75
N LEU A 64 -13.93 5.97 -0.43
CA LEU A 64 -12.64 5.46 0.05
C LEU A 64 -12.81 4.69 1.35
N VAL A 65 -13.56 5.25 2.30
CA VAL A 65 -13.81 4.60 3.59
C VAL A 65 -14.55 3.28 3.39
N SER A 66 -15.61 3.28 2.59
CA SER A 66 -16.38 2.07 2.30
C SER A 66 -15.50 1.02 1.61
N PHE A 67 -14.66 1.43 0.68
CA PHE A 67 -13.77 0.53 -0.03
C PHE A 67 -12.77 -0.14 0.90
N ILE A 68 -12.08 0.64 1.74
CA ILE A 68 -11.05 0.08 2.64
C ILE A 68 -11.67 -0.83 3.71
N CYS A 69 -12.93 -0.61 4.08
CA CYS A 69 -13.66 -1.46 5.04
C CYS A 69 -14.29 -2.70 4.41
N SER A 70 -14.26 -2.83 3.08
CA SER A 70 -15.00 -3.87 2.36
C SER A 70 -14.43 -5.27 2.49
N GLY A 71 -13.22 -5.41 2.99
CA GLY A 71 -12.56 -6.70 3.13
C GLY A 71 -11.26 -6.59 3.89
N LYS A 72 -10.52 -7.70 3.91
CA LYS A 72 -9.24 -7.75 4.62
C LYS A 72 -8.17 -6.94 3.88
N THR A 73 -7.26 -6.40 4.67
CA THR A 73 -6.13 -5.59 4.26
C THR A 73 -4.87 -6.17 4.89
N VAL A 74 -3.73 -6.01 4.22
CA VAL A 74 -2.44 -6.33 4.82
C VAL A 74 -1.63 -5.06 4.95
N GLY A 75 -1.19 -4.77 6.16
CA GLY A 75 -0.24 -3.70 6.45
C GLY A 75 1.15 -4.28 6.62
N CYS A 76 2.14 -3.65 6.04
CA CYS A 76 3.53 -4.10 6.11
C CYS A 76 4.44 -2.90 6.34
N ILE A 77 5.26 -2.95 7.38
CA ILE A 77 6.29 -1.96 7.62
C ILE A 77 7.59 -2.49 7.04
N LEU A 78 8.15 -1.74 6.12
CA LEU A 78 9.38 -2.07 5.41
C LEU A 78 10.49 -1.12 5.85
N GLU A 79 11.70 -1.64 5.94
CA GLU A 79 12.88 -0.87 6.34
C GLU A 79 14.00 -1.07 5.33
N GLY A 80 14.68 0.01 5.03
CA GLY A 80 15.85 -0.01 4.16
C GLY A 80 16.33 1.40 3.84
N ASN A 81 17.43 1.47 3.11
CA ASN A 81 17.98 2.75 2.71
C ASN A 81 17.06 3.43 1.70
N ASN A 82 16.72 4.69 1.96
CA ASN A 82 15.84 5.50 1.11
C ASN A 82 14.50 4.82 0.82
N ALA A 83 13.96 4.10 1.84
CA ALA A 83 12.75 3.29 1.67
C ALA A 83 11.55 4.12 1.17
N ILE A 84 11.35 5.32 1.71
CA ILE A 84 10.19 6.13 1.38
C ILE A 84 10.15 6.46 -0.11
N SER A 85 11.22 7.00 -0.66
CA SER A 85 11.27 7.39 -2.07
C SER A 85 11.31 6.18 -3.00
N THR A 86 12.10 5.16 -2.66
CA THR A 86 12.25 3.99 -3.50
C THR A 86 10.95 3.18 -3.59
N ILE A 87 10.29 2.95 -2.46
CA ILE A 87 9.04 2.20 -2.44
C ILE A 87 7.94 2.95 -3.18
N ARG A 88 7.89 4.28 -3.05
CA ARG A 88 6.94 5.08 -3.82
C ARG A 88 7.12 4.90 -5.33
N LEU A 89 8.36 4.86 -5.81
CA LEU A 89 8.64 4.58 -7.23
C LEU A 89 8.22 3.17 -7.63
N MET A 90 8.46 2.18 -6.77
CA MET A 90 8.07 0.79 -7.04
C MET A 90 6.54 0.62 -7.11
N VAL A 91 5.80 1.35 -6.29
CA VAL A 91 4.34 1.30 -6.28
C VAL A 91 3.76 1.94 -7.54
N GLY A 92 4.31 3.08 -7.95
CA GLY A 92 3.90 3.77 -9.17
C GLY A 92 2.80 4.80 -8.97
N ASN A 93 2.33 5.34 -10.08
CA ASN A 93 1.31 6.39 -10.10
C ASN A 93 0.03 5.93 -9.40
N THR A 94 -0.62 6.83 -8.68
CA THR A 94 -1.87 6.56 -7.96
C THR A 94 -2.96 5.99 -8.88
N LYS A 95 -3.04 6.47 -10.13
CA LYS A 95 -3.92 5.88 -11.14
C LYS A 95 -3.20 4.74 -11.84
N SER A 96 -3.68 3.51 -11.66
CA SER A 96 -3.03 2.33 -12.22
C SER A 96 -2.93 2.38 -13.75
N THR A 97 -3.90 3.00 -14.43
CA THR A 97 -3.88 3.15 -15.87
C THR A 97 -2.77 4.06 -16.38
N GLU A 98 -2.27 4.95 -15.52
CA GLU A 98 -1.17 5.87 -15.81
C GLU A 98 0.16 5.39 -15.24
N ALA A 99 0.15 4.30 -14.46
CA ALA A 99 1.35 3.76 -13.86
C ALA A 99 2.16 3.00 -14.90
N GLN A 100 3.48 3.16 -14.83
CA GLN A 100 4.40 2.53 -15.77
C GLN A 100 4.44 1.01 -15.59
N PRO A 101 4.63 0.25 -16.69
CA PRO A 101 4.92 -1.18 -16.55
C PRO A 101 6.14 -1.39 -15.67
N GLY A 102 6.13 -2.45 -14.86
CA GLY A 102 7.16 -2.74 -13.88
C GLY A 102 6.86 -2.21 -12.50
N THR A 103 5.96 -1.23 -12.37
CA THR A 103 5.46 -0.79 -11.06
C THR A 103 4.35 -1.71 -10.59
N ILE A 104 4.10 -1.72 -9.29
CA ILE A 104 3.05 -2.57 -8.71
C ILE A 104 1.69 -2.19 -9.28
N ARG A 105 1.36 -0.90 -9.31
CA ARG A 105 0.08 -0.45 -9.87
C ARG A 105 -0.02 -0.67 -11.38
N GLY A 106 1.08 -0.48 -12.10
CA GLY A 106 1.11 -0.71 -13.55
C GLY A 106 0.90 -2.17 -13.91
N ASP A 107 1.52 -3.09 -13.15
CA ASP A 107 1.44 -4.51 -13.45
C ASP A 107 0.17 -5.17 -12.92
N PHE A 108 -0.34 -4.74 -11.78
CA PHE A 108 -1.46 -5.41 -11.11
C PHE A 108 -2.79 -4.65 -11.19
N GLY A 109 -2.79 -3.40 -11.63
CA GLY A 109 -4.01 -2.62 -11.82
C GLY A 109 -4.75 -2.26 -10.54
N LEU A 110 -4.02 -2.02 -9.47
CA LEU A 110 -4.61 -1.72 -8.15
C LEU A 110 -4.78 -0.23 -7.89
#